data_f63f88eb14c826a323c2d5d2f61d90a6
#
_entry.id   f63f88eb14c826a323c2d5d2f61d90a6
#
_cell.length_a   1.000
_cell.length_b   1.000
_cell.length_c   1.000
_cell.angle_alpha   90.00
_cell.angle_beta   90.00
_cell.angle_gamma   90.00
#
_symmetry.space_group_name_H-M   'P 1'
#
loop_
_entity.id
_entity.type
_entity.pdbx_description
1 polymer ?
#
loop_
_entity_poly.entity_id
_entity_poly.type
_entity_poly.pdbx_seq_one_letter_code
_entity_poly.pdbx_strand_id
1 'polypeptide(L)'
;MNFGEMLDKDYSDMLVLKESLGYSKVTYQPHVKEFISYCAENYPESNVITKMMFDNWLQEKQFKTNATHNSAVSRIRGFLRFQVAMGKESFIPDEQYSVNNVKYTPYILAEEEISRLFHAFDTLAPHFEAPGHEFIVPVLFRIMYCCAMRPSEPLNLLREDVDLGNGDLYIRASKRKKDRHIIMPAEMIALCRKYDSMAGNIRYFFERWDGNKFPHIG
;
A
#
# COMPACT_ATOMS: atom_id res chain seq x y z
N MET A 1 -19.77 -26.62 -14.99
CA MET A 1 -19.12 -25.56 -14.20
C MET A 1 -20.00 -25.30 -12.99
N ASN A 2 -19.50 -25.62 -11.81
CA ASN A 2 -20.23 -25.36 -10.57
C ASN A 2 -20.24 -23.86 -10.22
N PHE A 3 -21.01 -23.47 -9.18
CA PHE A 3 -21.16 -22.06 -8.81
C PHE A 3 -19.81 -21.41 -8.45
N GLY A 4 -18.98 -22.09 -7.67
CA GLY A 4 -17.65 -21.62 -7.31
C GLY A 4 -16.75 -21.40 -8.52
N GLU A 5 -16.69 -22.37 -9.44
CA GLU A 5 -15.91 -22.25 -10.67
C GLU A 5 -16.37 -21.07 -11.55
N MET A 6 -17.69 -20.84 -11.59
CA MET A 6 -18.26 -19.70 -12.31
C MET A 6 -17.82 -18.37 -11.69
N LEU A 7 -17.89 -18.24 -10.35
CA LEU A 7 -17.49 -17.04 -9.64
C LEU A 7 -15.98 -16.78 -9.74
N ASP A 8 -15.15 -17.81 -9.67
CA ASP A 8 -13.70 -17.70 -9.81
C ASP A 8 -13.30 -17.26 -11.23
N LYS A 9 -14.01 -17.75 -12.25
CA LYS A 9 -13.83 -17.29 -13.62
C LYS A 9 -14.17 -15.80 -13.76
N ASP A 10 -15.34 -15.39 -13.28
CA ASP A 10 -15.78 -13.99 -13.34
C ASP A 10 -14.79 -13.05 -12.60
N TYR A 11 -14.28 -13.52 -11.47
CA TYR A 11 -13.29 -12.77 -10.71
C TYR A 11 -11.96 -12.63 -11.47
N SER A 12 -11.52 -13.71 -12.14
CA SER A 12 -10.32 -13.68 -12.97
C SER A 12 -10.47 -12.72 -14.15
N ASP A 13 -11.63 -12.74 -14.82
CA ASP A 13 -11.95 -11.84 -15.93
C ASP A 13 -12.00 -10.37 -15.46
N MET A 14 -12.58 -10.11 -14.28
CA MET A 14 -12.53 -8.77 -13.66
C MET A 14 -11.09 -8.32 -13.40
N LEU A 15 -10.22 -9.20 -12.88
CA LEU A 15 -8.83 -8.84 -12.60
C LEU A 15 -8.06 -8.49 -13.88
N VAL A 16 -8.29 -9.21 -14.98
CA VAL A 16 -7.70 -8.90 -16.29
C VAL A 16 -8.16 -7.52 -16.77
N LEU A 17 -9.47 -7.24 -16.69
CA LEU A 17 -9.99 -5.91 -17.03
C LEU A 17 -9.39 -4.80 -16.14
N LYS A 18 -9.32 -5.02 -14.83
CA LYS A 18 -8.74 -4.03 -13.91
C LYS A 18 -7.27 -3.77 -14.21
N GLU A 19 -6.50 -4.79 -14.54
CA GLU A 19 -5.10 -4.66 -14.92
C GLU A 19 -4.93 -3.88 -16.22
N SER A 20 -5.73 -4.15 -17.24
CA SER A 20 -5.71 -3.40 -18.51
C SER A 20 -6.04 -1.92 -18.32
N LEU A 21 -6.84 -1.58 -17.30
CA LEU A 21 -7.15 -0.21 -16.89
C LEU A 21 -6.11 0.40 -15.93
N GLY A 22 -5.00 -0.30 -15.67
CA GLY A 22 -3.91 0.19 -14.82
C GLY A 22 -4.11 0.03 -13.31
N TYR A 23 -5.15 -0.68 -12.86
CA TYR A 23 -5.37 -0.95 -11.43
C TYR A 23 -4.54 -2.15 -10.93
N SER A 24 -4.15 -2.11 -9.66
CA SER A 24 -3.43 -3.22 -9.04
C SER A 24 -4.38 -4.39 -8.71
N LYS A 25 -4.02 -5.59 -9.14
CA LYS A 25 -4.75 -6.84 -8.77
C LYS A 25 -4.78 -7.08 -7.26
N VAL A 26 -3.68 -6.78 -6.57
CA VAL A 26 -3.53 -7.03 -5.12
C VAL A 26 -4.61 -6.32 -4.30
N THR A 27 -5.11 -5.18 -4.76
CA THR A 27 -6.12 -4.40 -4.04
C THR A 27 -7.45 -5.16 -3.87
N TYR A 28 -7.80 -6.04 -4.80
CA TYR A 28 -9.10 -6.73 -4.80
C TYR A 28 -9.07 -8.13 -4.16
N GLN A 29 -7.89 -8.72 -4.00
CA GLN A 29 -7.74 -10.14 -3.67
C GLN A 29 -8.35 -10.60 -2.34
N PRO A 30 -8.10 -9.97 -1.18
CA PRO A 30 -8.44 -10.62 0.09
C PRO A 30 -9.94 -10.87 0.27
N HIS A 31 -10.76 -9.84 0.14
CA HIS A 31 -12.18 -9.91 0.53
C HIS A 31 -13.07 -10.54 -0.54
N VAL A 32 -12.76 -10.33 -1.83
CA VAL A 32 -13.56 -10.90 -2.91
C VAL A 32 -13.38 -12.41 -2.97
N LYS A 33 -12.14 -12.91 -2.82
CA LYS A 33 -11.89 -14.35 -2.78
C LYS A 33 -12.56 -15.04 -1.59
N GLU A 34 -12.46 -14.45 -0.40
CA GLU A 34 -13.16 -14.98 0.79
C GLU A 34 -14.67 -15.05 0.58
N PHE A 35 -15.26 -14.03 -0.02
CA PHE A 35 -16.69 -14.01 -0.33
C PHE A 35 -17.07 -15.08 -1.37
N ILE A 36 -16.28 -15.25 -2.42
CA ILE A 36 -16.48 -16.30 -3.43
C ILE A 36 -16.41 -17.68 -2.79
N SER A 37 -15.39 -17.96 -1.98
CA SER A 37 -15.28 -19.23 -1.26
C SER A 37 -16.49 -19.49 -0.37
N TYR A 38 -16.91 -18.48 0.39
CA TYR A 38 -18.12 -18.57 1.23
C TYR A 38 -19.37 -18.92 0.40
N CYS A 39 -19.57 -18.25 -0.73
CA CYS A 39 -20.71 -18.54 -1.60
C CYS A 39 -20.66 -19.95 -2.19
N ALA A 40 -19.48 -20.40 -2.61
CA ALA A 40 -19.28 -21.74 -3.17
C ALA A 40 -19.52 -22.84 -2.14
N GLU A 41 -19.12 -22.65 -0.90
CA GLU A 41 -19.26 -23.62 0.19
C GLU A 41 -20.70 -23.69 0.71
N ASN A 42 -21.36 -22.56 0.91
CA ASN A 42 -22.69 -22.50 1.55
C ASN A 42 -23.85 -22.56 0.57
N TYR A 43 -23.62 -22.26 -0.72
CA TYR A 43 -24.68 -22.20 -1.74
C TYR A 43 -24.25 -22.86 -3.07
N PRO A 44 -23.75 -24.12 -3.05
CA PRO A 44 -23.14 -24.74 -4.23
C PRO A 44 -24.11 -24.94 -5.42
N GLU A 45 -25.42 -25.03 -5.15
CA GLU A 45 -26.46 -25.21 -6.17
C GLU A 45 -26.98 -23.86 -6.76
N SER A 46 -26.45 -22.73 -6.29
CA SER A 46 -26.87 -21.43 -6.82
C SER A 46 -26.20 -21.14 -8.16
N ASN A 47 -26.77 -20.19 -8.89
CA ASN A 47 -26.20 -19.62 -10.12
C ASN A 47 -26.12 -18.10 -10.09
N VAL A 48 -26.63 -17.47 -9.01
CA VAL A 48 -26.65 -16.02 -8.82
C VAL A 48 -26.25 -15.68 -7.39
N ILE A 49 -25.64 -14.50 -7.21
CA ILE A 49 -25.38 -13.95 -5.88
C ILE A 49 -26.60 -13.15 -5.43
N THR A 50 -27.22 -13.58 -4.33
CA THR A 50 -28.39 -12.95 -3.75
C THR A 50 -28.04 -12.01 -2.60
N LYS A 51 -28.99 -11.14 -2.24
CA LYS A 51 -28.90 -10.29 -1.04
C LYS A 51 -28.67 -11.12 0.22
N MET A 52 -29.38 -12.23 0.38
CA MET A 52 -29.27 -13.13 1.53
C MET A 52 -27.85 -13.68 1.69
N MET A 53 -27.20 -14.10 0.61
CA MET A 53 -25.81 -14.59 0.66
C MET A 53 -24.84 -13.52 1.15
N PHE A 54 -25.01 -12.28 0.67
CA PHE A 54 -24.18 -11.17 1.09
C PHE A 54 -24.42 -10.80 2.57
N ASP A 55 -25.68 -10.75 2.99
CA ASP A 55 -26.06 -10.44 4.37
C ASP A 55 -25.52 -11.49 5.35
N ASN A 56 -25.66 -12.79 5.03
CA ASN A 56 -25.16 -13.88 5.87
C ASN A 56 -23.63 -13.85 5.98
N TRP A 57 -22.93 -13.65 4.85
CA TRP A 57 -21.48 -13.52 4.86
C TRP A 57 -21.05 -12.34 5.74
N LEU A 58 -21.72 -11.20 5.63
CA LEU A 58 -21.40 -10.00 6.38
C LEU A 58 -21.61 -10.17 7.88
N GLN A 59 -22.63 -10.94 8.28
CA GLN A 59 -22.91 -11.27 9.70
C GLN A 59 -21.87 -12.22 10.28
N GLU A 60 -21.44 -13.21 9.52
CA GLU A 60 -20.42 -14.17 9.97
C GLU A 60 -19.02 -13.54 10.03
N LYS A 61 -18.76 -12.55 9.18
CA LYS A 61 -17.44 -11.91 9.09
C LYS A 61 -17.21 -10.88 10.19
N GLN A 62 -16.30 -11.19 11.12
CA GLN A 62 -15.89 -10.24 12.14
C GLN A 62 -14.81 -9.29 11.60
N PHE A 63 -15.14 -8.03 11.44
CA PHE A 63 -14.21 -6.99 10.99
C PHE A 63 -13.58 -6.28 12.20
N LYS A 64 -12.25 -6.16 12.20
CA LYS A 64 -11.52 -5.46 13.28
C LYS A 64 -11.82 -3.97 13.34
N THR A 65 -12.15 -3.35 12.20
CA THR A 65 -12.42 -1.90 12.10
C THR A 65 -13.51 -1.62 11.06
N ASN A 66 -14.21 -0.48 11.22
CA ASN A 66 -15.17 0.02 10.24
C ASN A 66 -14.52 0.29 8.87
N ALA A 67 -13.25 0.70 8.85
CA ALA A 67 -12.50 0.91 7.62
C ALA A 67 -12.30 -0.40 6.85
N THR A 68 -11.97 -1.50 7.53
CA THR A 68 -11.83 -2.83 6.93
C THR A 68 -13.18 -3.33 6.41
N HIS A 69 -14.25 -3.16 7.19
CA HIS A 69 -15.62 -3.47 6.77
C HIS A 69 -15.98 -2.74 5.47
N ASN A 70 -15.85 -1.41 5.45
CA ASN A 70 -16.18 -0.60 4.26
C ASN A 70 -15.32 -0.96 3.05
N SER A 71 -14.06 -1.31 3.28
CA SER A 71 -13.16 -1.77 2.23
C SER A 71 -13.64 -3.09 1.61
N ALA A 72 -14.08 -4.04 2.44
CA ALA A 72 -14.62 -5.32 2.00
C ALA A 72 -15.91 -5.13 1.18
N VAL A 73 -16.87 -4.39 1.72
CA VAL A 73 -18.14 -4.07 1.03
C VAL A 73 -17.87 -3.39 -0.32
N SER A 74 -16.95 -2.41 -0.36
CA SER A 74 -16.62 -1.68 -1.59
C SER A 74 -15.99 -2.58 -2.66
N ARG A 75 -15.11 -3.50 -2.26
CA ARG A 75 -14.44 -4.42 -3.19
C ARG A 75 -15.39 -5.47 -3.74
N ILE A 76 -16.24 -6.06 -2.88
CA ILE A 76 -17.25 -7.02 -3.31
C ILE A 76 -18.27 -6.32 -4.20
N ARG A 77 -18.75 -5.12 -3.84
CA ARG A 77 -19.61 -4.30 -4.70
C ARG A 77 -19.01 -4.09 -6.09
N GLY A 78 -17.70 -3.86 -6.16
CA GLY A 78 -16.98 -3.73 -7.42
C GLY A 78 -17.04 -4.99 -8.27
N PHE A 79 -16.92 -6.17 -7.66
CA PHE A 79 -17.05 -7.47 -8.31
C PHE A 79 -18.49 -7.74 -8.79
N LEU A 80 -19.47 -7.50 -7.96
CA LEU A 80 -20.89 -7.70 -8.29
C LEU A 80 -21.35 -6.75 -9.42
N ARG A 81 -20.88 -5.50 -9.42
CA ARG A 81 -21.10 -4.57 -10.54
C ARG A 81 -20.46 -5.05 -11.83
N PHE A 82 -19.28 -5.68 -11.76
CA PHE A 82 -18.67 -6.31 -12.93
C PHE A 82 -19.54 -7.43 -13.48
N GLN A 83 -20.09 -8.34 -12.64
CA GLN A 83 -21.01 -9.39 -13.07
C GLN A 83 -22.24 -8.83 -13.79
N VAL A 84 -22.86 -7.80 -13.21
CA VAL A 84 -24.02 -7.11 -13.83
C VAL A 84 -23.64 -6.46 -15.17
N ALA A 85 -22.48 -5.85 -15.26
CA ALA A 85 -21.98 -5.27 -16.51
C ALA A 85 -21.70 -6.33 -17.59
N MET A 86 -21.42 -7.58 -17.20
CA MET A 86 -21.28 -8.76 -18.08
C MET A 86 -22.62 -9.42 -18.41
N GLY A 87 -23.74 -8.80 -18.04
CA GLY A 87 -25.09 -9.31 -18.32
C GLY A 87 -25.59 -10.39 -17.37
N LYS A 88 -24.93 -10.61 -16.23
CA LYS A 88 -25.37 -11.57 -15.22
C LYS A 88 -26.28 -10.91 -14.17
N GLU A 89 -27.20 -11.67 -13.64
CA GLU A 89 -27.95 -11.26 -12.45
C GLU A 89 -27.05 -11.34 -11.22
N SER A 90 -27.04 -10.29 -10.40
CA SER A 90 -26.29 -10.27 -9.14
C SER A 90 -26.81 -9.14 -8.25
N PHE A 91 -26.87 -9.40 -6.95
CA PHE A 91 -27.21 -8.38 -5.96
C PHE A 91 -26.05 -7.35 -5.86
N ILE A 92 -26.37 -6.07 -5.84
CA ILE A 92 -25.38 -5.00 -5.63
C ILE A 92 -25.70 -4.33 -4.28
N PRO A 93 -24.81 -4.47 -3.25
CA PRO A 93 -25.03 -3.77 -1.98
C PRO A 93 -24.95 -2.25 -2.17
N ASP A 94 -25.91 -1.53 -1.62
CA ASP A 94 -26.01 -0.07 -1.65
C ASP A 94 -25.16 0.61 -0.56
N GLU A 95 -25.36 1.92 -0.38
CA GLU A 95 -24.59 2.71 0.61
C GLU A 95 -24.94 2.39 2.06
N GLN A 96 -26.11 1.80 2.34
CA GLN A 96 -26.55 1.41 3.68
C GLN A 96 -25.63 0.35 4.30
N TYR A 97 -24.95 -0.42 3.47
CA TYR A 97 -23.94 -1.38 3.93
C TYR A 97 -22.62 -0.75 4.38
N SER A 98 -22.46 0.55 4.22
CA SER A 98 -21.28 1.27 4.70
C SER A 98 -21.53 1.80 6.12
N VAL A 99 -20.59 1.56 7.03
CA VAL A 99 -20.64 2.07 8.40
C VAL A 99 -19.81 3.35 8.52
N ASN A 100 -20.24 4.25 9.40
CA ASN A 100 -19.52 5.49 9.62
C ASN A 100 -18.13 5.21 10.21
N ASN A 101 -17.09 5.71 9.55
CA ASN A 101 -15.74 5.70 10.09
C ASN A 101 -15.59 6.83 11.11
N VAL A 102 -14.99 6.52 12.25
CA VAL A 102 -14.51 7.56 13.16
C VAL A 102 -13.44 8.36 12.41
N LYS A 103 -13.65 9.66 12.29
CA LYS A 103 -12.64 10.55 11.69
C LYS A 103 -11.42 10.59 12.64
N TYR A 104 -10.32 10.02 12.18
CA TYR A 104 -9.03 10.19 12.85
C TYR A 104 -8.50 11.58 12.54
N THR A 105 -8.22 12.36 13.59
CA THR A 105 -7.50 13.63 13.47
C THR A 105 -6.02 13.34 13.68
N PRO A 106 -5.17 13.49 12.65
CA PRO A 106 -3.75 13.25 12.79
C PRO A 106 -3.15 14.22 13.82
N TYR A 107 -2.26 13.69 14.67
CA TYR A 107 -1.43 14.55 15.51
C TYR A 107 -0.34 15.17 14.64
N ILE A 108 -0.22 16.50 14.69
CA ILE A 108 0.82 17.25 13.98
C ILE A 108 1.89 17.57 14.99
N LEU A 109 3.10 17.07 14.75
CA LEU A 109 4.26 17.31 15.61
C LEU A 109 4.63 18.81 15.61
N ALA A 110 4.89 19.36 16.79
CA ALA A 110 5.48 20.70 16.94
C ALA A 110 6.97 20.70 16.52
N GLU A 111 7.53 21.87 16.26
CA GLU A 111 8.94 22.01 15.81
C GLU A 111 9.92 21.40 16.81
N GLU A 112 9.66 21.58 18.12
CA GLU A 112 10.48 21.04 19.19
C GLU A 112 10.39 19.51 19.24
N GLU A 113 9.24 18.94 18.90
CA GLU A 113 9.05 17.49 18.83
C GLU A 113 9.77 16.89 17.63
N ILE A 114 9.73 17.58 16.48
CA ILE A 114 10.48 17.20 15.28
C ILE A 114 11.99 17.27 15.57
N SER A 115 12.47 18.33 16.22
CA SER A 115 13.88 18.45 16.62
C SER A 115 14.31 17.31 17.56
N ARG A 116 13.50 16.99 18.55
CA ARG A 116 13.78 15.84 19.46
C ARG A 116 13.80 14.51 18.73
N LEU A 117 12.88 14.32 17.76
CA LEU A 117 12.82 13.11 16.95
C LEU A 117 14.10 12.97 16.10
N PHE A 118 14.54 14.04 15.43
CA PHE A 118 15.79 14.00 14.65
C PHE A 118 17.02 13.80 15.51
N HIS A 119 17.05 14.40 16.71
CA HIS A 119 18.13 14.17 17.66
C HIS A 119 18.18 12.69 18.11
N ALA A 120 17.02 12.09 18.36
CA ALA A 120 16.96 10.66 18.70
C ALA A 120 17.48 9.78 17.54
N PHE A 121 17.19 10.12 16.29
CA PHE A 121 17.75 9.41 15.13
C PHE A 121 19.27 9.58 15.00
N ASP A 122 19.79 10.77 15.27
CA ASP A 122 21.24 11.06 15.21
C ASP A 122 22.04 10.34 16.31
N THR A 123 21.38 9.97 17.40
CA THR A 123 21.98 9.28 18.55
C THR A 123 21.69 7.79 18.60
N LEU A 124 21.17 7.23 17.50
CA LEU A 124 20.94 5.79 17.41
C LEU A 124 22.27 5.02 17.58
N ALA A 125 22.27 4.10 18.55
CA ALA A 125 23.39 3.18 18.73
C ALA A 125 23.37 2.08 17.64
N PRO A 126 24.53 1.58 17.25
CA PRO A 126 24.61 0.40 16.40
C PRO A 126 23.84 -0.78 16.99
N HIS A 127 23.05 -1.47 16.16
CA HIS A 127 22.26 -2.61 16.60
C HIS A 127 22.67 -3.88 15.87
N PHE A 128 22.92 -4.93 16.62
CA PHE A 128 23.41 -6.21 16.08
C PHE A 128 22.48 -6.82 15.01
N GLU A 129 21.16 -6.79 15.24
CA GLU A 129 20.18 -7.35 14.30
C GLU A 129 19.85 -6.43 13.12
N ALA A 130 20.31 -5.19 13.18
CA ALA A 130 20.02 -4.17 12.17
C ALA A 130 21.26 -3.31 11.87
N PRO A 131 22.33 -3.92 11.34
CA PRO A 131 23.57 -3.21 11.02
C PRO A 131 23.32 -2.06 10.04
N GLY A 132 23.91 -0.89 10.30
CA GLY A 132 23.78 0.30 9.47
C GLY A 132 22.54 1.16 9.70
N HIS A 133 21.63 0.76 10.60
CA HIS A 133 20.47 1.57 10.97
C HIS A 133 20.84 2.96 11.47
N GLU A 134 21.91 3.06 12.24
CA GLU A 134 22.46 4.31 12.77
C GLU A 134 22.90 5.30 11.70
N PHE A 135 23.18 4.84 10.48
CA PHE A 135 23.53 5.67 9.33
C PHE A 135 22.32 5.92 8.40
N ILE A 136 21.49 4.90 8.20
CA ILE A 136 20.36 4.95 7.27
C ILE A 136 19.20 5.78 7.82
N VAL A 137 18.78 5.50 9.06
CA VAL A 137 17.59 6.09 9.66
C VAL A 137 17.62 7.61 9.72
N PRO A 138 18.73 8.26 10.16
CA PRO A 138 18.80 9.71 10.20
C PRO A 138 18.60 10.37 8.83
N VAL A 139 19.15 9.77 7.77
CA VAL A 139 19.05 10.32 6.41
C VAL A 139 17.68 10.02 5.80
N LEU A 140 17.19 8.78 5.98
CA LEU A 140 15.90 8.31 5.48
C LEU A 140 14.74 9.18 5.98
N PHE A 141 14.68 9.45 7.29
CA PHE A 141 13.59 10.26 7.83
C PHE A 141 13.71 11.75 7.46
N ARG A 142 14.93 12.29 7.35
CA ARG A 142 15.13 13.67 6.89
C ARG A 142 14.74 13.87 5.44
N ILE A 143 15.09 12.94 4.55
CA ILE A 143 14.69 13.06 3.14
C ILE A 143 13.17 12.94 2.99
N MET A 144 12.51 12.08 3.78
CA MET A 144 11.05 12.00 3.82
C MET A 144 10.43 13.33 4.27
N TYR A 145 10.95 13.92 5.32
CA TYR A 145 10.46 15.17 5.87
C TYR A 145 10.71 16.36 4.93
N CYS A 146 11.97 16.57 4.51
CA CYS A 146 12.37 17.71 3.68
C CYS A 146 11.79 17.67 2.26
N CYS A 147 11.60 16.47 1.72
CA CYS A 147 11.14 16.26 0.34
C CYS A 147 9.67 15.80 0.25
N ALA A 148 8.95 15.80 1.35
CA ALA A 148 7.54 15.34 1.43
C ALA A 148 7.31 13.99 0.74
N MET A 149 8.23 13.05 0.93
CA MET A 149 8.17 11.72 0.32
C MET A 149 7.23 10.80 1.11
N ARG A 150 6.53 9.92 0.39
CA ARG A 150 5.77 8.85 1.04
C ARG A 150 6.73 7.79 1.60
N PRO A 151 6.38 7.10 2.71
CA PRO A 151 7.28 6.10 3.32
C PRO A 151 7.82 5.04 2.36
N SER A 152 7.02 4.62 1.39
CA SER A 152 7.46 3.62 0.39
C SER A 152 8.40 4.17 -0.69
N GLU A 153 8.44 5.47 -0.91
CA GLU A 153 9.22 6.06 -2.01
C GLU A 153 10.73 6.01 -1.74
N PRO A 154 11.25 6.50 -0.59
CA PRO A 154 12.68 6.37 -0.34
C PRO A 154 13.12 4.92 -0.17
N LEU A 155 12.24 4.03 0.35
CA LEU A 155 12.55 2.60 0.46
C LEU A 155 12.66 1.87 -0.88
N ASN A 156 12.13 2.43 -1.96
CA ASN A 156 12.24 1.90 -3.31
C ASN A 156 13.13 2.78 -4.22
N LEU A 157 13.75 3.82 -3.66
CA LEU A 157 14.60 4.75 -4.41
C LEU A 157 15.85 4.03 -4.90
N LEU A 158 16.04 3.98 -6.21
CA LEU A 158 17.24 3.39 -6.80
C LEU A 158 18.41 4.36 -6.70
N ARG A 159 19.63 3.83 -6.57
CA ARG A 159 20.84 4.67 -6.51
C ARG A 159 21.04 5.48 -7.80
N GLU A 160 20.67 4.92 -8.95
CA GLU A 160 20.73 5.58 -10.26
C GLU A 160 19.75 6.73 -10.42
N ASP A 161 18.68 6.75 -9.61
CA ASP A 161 17.63 7.78 -9.63
C ASP A 161 17.96 8.98 -8.71
N VAL A 162 19.14 9.01 -8.10
CA VAL A 162 19.60 10.06 -7.19
C VAL A 162 20.76 10.82 -7.83
N ASP A 163 20.47 12.02 -8.33
CA ASP A 163 21.50 12.93 -8.81
C ASP A 163 21.93 13.87 -7.68
N LEU A 164 23.01 13.49 -7.00
CA LEU A 164 23.60 14.29 -5.92
C LEU A 164 24.35 15.53 -6.46
N GLY A 165 24.59 15.64 -7.76
CA GLY A 165 25.17 16.81 -8.40
C GLY A 165 24.20 17.97 -8.43
N ASN A 166 23.01 17.72 -8.97
CA ASN A 166 21.95 18.71 -9.13
C ASN A 166 20.90 18.64 -7.99
N GLY A 167 20.94 17.65 -7.13
CA GLY A 167 19.98 17.46 -6.05
C GLY A 167 18.64 16.91 -6.51
N ASP A 168 18.58 16.22 -7.66
CA ASP A 168 17.37 15.69 -8.22
C ASP A 168 17.14 14.22 -7.81
N LEU A 169 15.91 13.93 -7.44
CA LEU A 169 15.41 12.57 -7.12
C LEU A 169 14.34 12.20 -8.14
N TYR A 170 14.55 11.13 -8.89
CA TYR A 170 13.55 10.57 -9.77
C TYR A 170 12.74 9.49 -9.06
N ILE A 171 11.47 9.77 -8.76
CA ILE A 171 10.58 8.87 -8.04
C ILE A 171 9.74 8.07 -9.03
N ARG A 172 10.07 6.80 -9.19
CA ARG A 172 9.36 5.88 -10.10
C ARG A 172 8.07 5.37 -9.48
N ALA A 173 7.06 5.19 -10.32
CA ALA A 173 5.80 4.48 -10.01
C ALA A 173 5.15 4.92 -8.68
N SER A 174 5.14 6.22 -8.39
CA SER A 174 4.44 6.82 -7.26
C SER A 174 2.92 6.51 -7.30
N LYS A 175 2.11 7.14 -6.48
CA LYS A 175 0.66 6.93 -6.44
C LYS A 175 0.04 7.02 -7.84
N ARG A 176 -0.70 6.00 -8.26
CA ARG A 176 -1.29 5.83 -9.61
C ARG A 176 -0.24 5.59 -10.73
N LYS A 177 0.90 4.99 -10.40
CA LYS A 177 2.00 4.67 -11.36
C LYS A 177 2.50 5.92 -12.12
N LYS A 178 2.51 7.08 -11.47
CA LYS A 178 3.07 8.31 -12.04
C LYS A 178 4.46 8.55 -11.47
N ASP A 179 5.39 8.88 -12.34
CA ASP A 179 6.73 9.28 -11.98
C ASP A 179 6.75 10.79 -11.66
N ARG A 180 7.70 11.21 -10.84
CA ARG A 180 7.93 12.63 -10.56
C ARG A 180 9.37 12.89 -10.15
N HIS A 181 9.82 14.11 -10.39
CA HIS A 181 11.07 14.64 -9.88
C HIS A 181 10.84 15.41 -8.57
N ILE A 182 11.81 15.36 -7.68
CA ILE A 182 11.85 16.12 -6.43
C ILE A 182 13.24 16.76 -6.35
N ILE A 183 13.31 18.07 -6.14
CA ILE A 183 14.57 18.76 -5.92
C ILE A 183 14.83 18.87 -4.41
N MET A 184 15.98 18.37 -3.99
CA MET A 184 16.42 18.42 -2.60
C MET A 184 16.93 19.81 -2.21
N PRO A 185 16.67 20.27 -0.98
CA PRO A 185 17.38 21.42 -0.40
C PRO A 185 18.88 21.17 -0.28
N ALA A 186 19.68 22.24 -0.28
CA ALA A 186 21.13 22.14 -0.27
C ALA A 186 21.69 21.35 0.92
N GLU A 187 21.11 21.54 2.11
CA GLU A 187 21.50 20.81 3.31
C GLU A 187 21.22 19.32 3.19
N MET A 188 20.11 18.95 2.52
CA MET A 188 19.76 17.54 2.28
C MET A 188 20.70 16.91 1.26
N ILE A 189 21.10 17.64 0.22
CA ILE A 189 22.12 17.18 -0.76
C ILE A 189 23.44 16.88 -0.04
N ALA A 190 23.89 17.80 0.84
CA ALA A 190 25.13 17.62 1.61
C ALA A 190 25.06 16.38 2.51
N LEU A 191 23.93 16.16 3.18
CA LEU A 191 23.70 14.99 4.02
C LEU A 191 23.69 13.68 3.20
N CYS A 192 22.99 13.68 2.07
CA CYS A 192 22.94 12.54 1.16
C CYS A 192 24.32 12.20 0.57
N ARG A 193 25.14 13.19 0.21
CA ARG A 193 26.53 12.98 -0.25
C ARG A 193 27.38 12.31 0.82
N LYS A 194 27.29 12.82 2.08
CA LYS A 194 27.98 12.20 3.21
C LYS A 194 27.55 10.75 3.41
N TYR A 195 26.26 10.49 3.40
CA TYR A 195 25.72 9.13 3.50
C TYR A 195 26.22 8.23 2.38
N ASP A 196 26.08 8.66 1.13
CA ASP A 196 26.47 7.90 -0.07
C ASP A 196 27.96 7.53 -0.07
N SER A 197 28.82 8.47 0.38
CA SER A 197 30.27 8.20 0.49
C SER A 197 30.65 7.14 1.53
N MET A 198 29.79 6.87 2.51
CA MET A 198 30.00 5.88 3.56
C MET A 198 29.31 4.56 3.26
N ALA A 199 28.12 4.62 2.65
CA ALA A 199 27.26 3.45 2.49
C ALA A 199 27.73 2.49 1.37
N GLY A 200 28.30 3.01 0.26
CA GLY A 200 28.75 2.21 -0.87
C GLY A 200 27.66 1.42 -1.58
N ASN A 201 26.43 1.88 -1.50
CA ASN A 201 25.24 1.22 -2.02
C ASN A 201 25.26 1.11 -3.55
N ILE A 202 24.82 -0.02 -4.09
CA ILE A 202 24.90 -0.32 -5.53
C ILE A 202 23.52 -0.15 -6.19
N ARG A 203 22.48 -0.76 -5.63
CA ARG A 203 21.16 -0.86 -6.26
C ARG A 203 20.15 0.14 -5.70
N TYR A 204 19.95 0.12 -4.38
CA TYR A 204 19.03 1.04 -3.71
C TYR A 204 19.81 2.15 -3.04
N PHE A 205 19.27 3.35 -3.00
CA PHE A 205 19.89 4.45 -2.28
C PHE A 205 19.96 4.16 -0.77
N PHE A 206 18.91 3.55 -0.23
CA PHE A 206 18.88 3.00 1.14
C PHE A 206 18.92 1.47 1.07
N GLU A 207 20.13 0.92 1.15
CA GLU A 207 20.38 -0.50 1.00
C GLU A 207 20.80 -1.11 2.34
N ARG A 208 20.32 -2.31 2.63
CA ARG A 208 20.81 -3.09 3.76
C ARG A 208 22.18 -3.70 3.43
N TRP A 209 22.87 -4.15 4.47
CA TRP A 209 24.14 -4.85 4.37
C TRP A 209 24.10 -6.10 3.44
N ASP A 210 22.90 -6.70 3.24
CA ASP A 210 22.70 -7.87 2.37
C ASP A 210 22.36 -7.51 0.91
N GLY A 211 22.45 -6.23 0.53
CA GLY A 211 22.15 -5.73 -0.81
C GLY A 211 20.66 -5.60 -1.10
N ASN A 212 19.78 -5.88 -0.13
CA ASN A 212 18.36 -5.70 -0.28
C ASN A 212 17.93 -4.27 0.13
N LYS A 213 16.77 -3.84 -0.37
CA LYS A 213 16.20 -2.58 0.06
C LYS A 213 15.93 -2.57 1.57
N PHE A 214 16.00 -1.39 2.16
CA PHE A 214 15.66 -1.22 3.56
C PHE A 214 14.20 -1.64 3.81
N PRO A 215 13.89 -2.40 4.88
CA PRO A 215 12.55 -2.92 5.13
C PRO A 215 11.56 -1.81 5.44
N HIS A 216 10.28 -2.09 5.21
CA HIS A 216 9.20 -1.20 5.61
C HIS A 216 9.19 -1.10 7.14
N ILE A 217 9.32 0.12 7.64
CA ILE A 217 9.17 0.41 9.07
C ILE A 217 7.66 0.55 9.32
N GLY A 218 7.04 -0.51 9.76
CA GLY A 218 5.61 -0.57 10.09
C GLY A 218 5.40 -0.75 11.58
#